data_86a184a79d22839d3368c0804a99f724
#
_entry.id   86a184a79d22839d3368c0804a99f724
#
_cell.length_a   1.000
_cell.length_b   1.000
_cell.length_c   1.000
_cell.angle_alpha   90.00
_cell.angle_beta   90.00
_cell.angle_gamma   90.00
#
_symmetry.space_group_name_H-M   'P 1'
#
loop_
_entity.id
_entity.type
_entity.pdbx_description
1 polymer ?
#
loop_
_entity_poly.entity_id
_entity_poly.type
_entity_poly.pdbx_seq_one_letter_code
_entity_poly.pdbx_strand_id
1 'polypeptide(L)'
;MNTQETVVVTGANSGIGRSTALLLASKGYTVFATMRSLSRGEKLRAIADELQLEIFQIELDVASDESVQEGFNQIFEVSERIDVLVNNAGIGSNASIEDVTIDSDKEVFETNFWGVIRCTQAVLPNMRENQSGHIVQISSIAGRVGLPGQPIYSASKWALEGLSENMAHDLAAHGVRVSIIEPGVTRTAILGKNSDFPDNPAYRDTYQRMFDMYAAGIAANIRPEAVAETILECLSTSTHQLRWPVAWGADQMTNARFDGTVSDEEWVMLGKVVGDSDSW
;
A
#
# COMPACT_ATOMS: atom_id res chain seq x y z
N MET A 1 32.61 -6.99 2.96
CA MET A 1 31.75 -6.41 4.03
C MET A 1 30.34 -6.54 3.51
N ASN A 2 29.46 -7.31 4.16
CA ASN A 2 28.04 -7.27 3.80
C ASN A 2 27.54 -5.85 4.18
N THR A 3 27.39 -4.98 3.21
CA THR A 3 26.76 -3.70 3.43
C THR A 3 25.28 -3.99 3.73
N GLN A 4 24.83 -3.57 4.89
CA GLN A 4 23.44 -3.69 5.32
C GLN A 4 22.57 -2.89 4.35
N GLU A 5 21.57 -3.54 3.74
CA GLU A 5 20.66 -2.85 2.79
C GLU A 5 19.82 -1.79 3.48
N THR A 6 19.69 -0.64 2.85
CA THR A 6 18.91 0.51 3.35
C THR A 6 17.52 0.50 2.75
N VAL A 7 16.51 0.54 3.61
CA VAL A 7 15.09 0.55 3.24
C VAL A 7 14.39 1.81 3.74
N VAL A 8 13.66 2.46 2.87
CA VAL A 8 12.74 3.56 3.22
C VAL A 8 11.30 3.03 3.15
N VAL A 9 10.53 3.19 4.23
CA VAL A 9 9.12 2.80 4.29
C VAL A 9 8.26 4.03 4.52
N THR A 10 7.40 4.40 3.55
CA THR A 10 6.51 5.54 3.70
C THR A 10 5.25 5.20 4.48
N GLY A 11 4.74 6.13 5.30
CA GLY A 11 3.54 5.90 6.12
C GLY A 11 3.71 4.83 7.19
N ALA A 12 4.90 4.71 7.77
CA ALA A 12 5.29 3.64 8.70
C ALA A 12 4.77 3.81 10.15
N ASN A 13 3.95 4.79 10.43
CA ASN A 13 3.41 5.02 11.79
C ASN A 13 2.36 3.99 12.23
N SER A 14 1.75 3.23 11.30
CA SER A 14 0.68 2.27 11.62
C SER A 14 0.54 1.18 10.56
N GLY A 15 -0.28 0.16 10.85
CA GLY A 15 -0.70 -0.86 9.89
C GLY A 15 0.45 -1.57 9.20
N ILE A 16 0.32 -1.79 7.90
CA ILE A 16 1.29 -2.51 7.06
C ILE A 16 2.68 -1.84 7.15
N GLY A 17 2.77 -0.52 6.99
CA GLY A 17 4.06 0.17 7.03
C GLY A 17 4.81 -0.01 8.34
N ARG A 18 4.12 0.03 9.50
CA ARG A 18 4.75 -0.21 10.79
C ARG A 18 5.22 -1.67 10.93
N SER A 19 4.38 -2.63 10.56
CA SER A 19 4.75 -4.05 10.63
C SER A 19 5.92 -4.35 9.69
N THR A 20 5.95 -3.74 8.49
CA THR A 20 7.07 -3.84 7.55
C THR A 20 8.36 -3.26 8.12
N ALA A 21 8.31 -2.04 8.69
CA ALA A 21 9.49 -1.41 9.29
C ALA A 21 10.08 -2.24 10.42
N LEU A 22 9.24 -2.75 11.34
CA LEU A 22 9.67 -3.61 12.43
C LEU A 22 10.26 -4.94 11.94
N LEU A 23 9.59 -5.59 10.98
CA LEU A 23 10.05 -6.86 10.44
C LEU A 23 11.40 -6.69 9.73
N LEU A 24 11.55 -5.70 8.84
CA LEU A 24 12.80 -5.49 8.10
C LEU A 24 13.95 -5.13 9.04
N ALA A 25 13.73 -4.27 10.04
CA ALA A 25 14.73 -3.99 11.07
C ALA A 25 15.16 -5.26 11.82
N SER A 26 14.22 -6.14 12.17
CA SER A 26 14.53 -7.42 12.82
C SER A 26 15.33 -8.39 11.92
N LYS A 27 15.33 -8.16 10.61
CA LYS A 27 16.11 -8.94 9.62
C LYS A 27 17.46 -8.31 9.29
N GLY A 28 17.80 -7.20 9.94
CA GLY A 28 19.10 -6.57 9.81
C GLY A 28 19.17 -5.50 8.70
N TYR A 29 18.05 -5.02 8.17
CA TYR A 29 18.02 -3.86 7.28
C TYR A 29 18.22 -2.57 8.08
N THR A 30 18.86 -1.57 7.47
CA THR A 30 18.83 -0.18 7.96
C THR A 30 17.49 0.42 7.53
N VAL A 31 16.60 0.71 8.46
CA VAL A 31 15.22 1.11 8.16
C VAL A 31 14.97 2.57 8.49
N PHE A 32 14.56 3.33 7.48
CA PHE A 32 14.00 4.67 7.60
C PHE A 32 12.48 4.60 7.52
N ALA A 33 11.81 4.82 8.64
CA ALA A 33 10.37 4.81 8.78
C ALA A 33 9.83 6.24 8.67
N THR A 34 9.17 6.58 7.56
CA THR A 34 8.69 7.95 7.37
C THR A 34 7.21 8.11 7.71
N MET A 35 6.84 9.30 8.17
CA MET A 35 5.49 9.65 8.56
C MET A 35 5.26 11.16 8.57
N ARG A 36 4.03 11.61 8.37
CA ARG A 36 3.66 13.04 8.31
C ARG A 36 3.96 13.86 9.56
N SER A 37 4.14 13.21 10.70
CA SER A 37 4.52 13.84 11.96
C SER A 37 5.15 12.80 12.87
N LEU A 38 6.29 13.12 13.48
CA LEU A 38 7.01 12.25 14.40
C LEU A 38 6.20 11.89 15.65
N SER A 39 5.24 12.73 16.06
CA SER A 39 4.33 12.44 17.17
C SER A 39 3.43 11.22 16.89
N ARG A 40 3.19 10.86 15.62
CA ARG A 40 2.46 9.67 15.24
C ARG A 40 3.31 8.40 15.29
N GLY A 41 4.62 8.52 15.45
CA GLY A 41 5.60 7.44 15.51
C GLY A 41 5.81 6.83 16.90
N GLU A 42 5.19 7.37 17.96
CA GLU A 42 5.40 6.91 19.34
C GLU A 42 5.20 5.40 19.53
N LYS A 43 4.14 4.84 18.91
CA LYS A 43 3.88 3.40 19.02
C LYS A 43 4.93 2.56 18.27
N LEU A 44 5.43 3.02 17.13
CA LEU A 44 6.54 2.37 16.43
C LEU A 44 7.79 2.40 17.28
N ARG A 45 8.12 3.57 17.84
CA ARG A 45 9.29 3.75 18.71
C ARG A 45 9.24 2.82 19.92
N ALA A 46 8.12 2.83 20.66
CA ALA A 46 7.95 1.98 21.84
C ALA A 46 8.15 0.47 21.53
N ILE A 47 7.62 0.00 20.40
CA ILE A 47 7.80 -1.41 20.00
C ILE A 47 9.24 -1.67 19.56
N ALA A 48 9.86 -0.75 18.84
CA ALA A 48 11.26 -0.89 18.41
C ALA A 48 12.21 -0.93 19.63
N ASP A 49 11.99 -0.05 20.62
CA ASP A 49 12.77 -0.02 21.87
C ASP A 49 12.61 -1.34 22.65
N GLU A 50 11.37 -1.86 22.79
CA GLU A 50 11.09 -3.14 23.43
C GLU A 50 11.82 -4.32 22.76
N LEU A 51 11.85 -4.30 21.41
CA LEU A 51 12.50 -5.32 20.61
C LEU A 51 13.99 -5.07 20.38
N GLN A 52 14.54 -3.97 20.91
CA GLN A 52 15.93 -3.53 20.71
C GLN A 52 16.29 -3.38 19.21
N LEU A 53 15.37 -2.84 18.42
CA LEU A 53 15.55 -2.55 17.00
C LEU A 53 15.90 -1.09 16.78
N GLU A 54 16.89 -0.83 15.94
CA GLU A 54 17.21 0.52 15.47
C GLU A 54 16.36 0.86 14.23
N ILE A 55 15.53 1.90 14.35
CA ILE A 55 14.68 2.42 13.26
C ILE A 55 14.77 3.94 13.26
N PHE A 56 15.24 4.52 12.16
CA PHE A 56 15.28 5.97 11.95
C PHE A 56 13.90 6.48 11.59
N GLN A 57 13.35 7.38 12.39
CA GLN A 57 12.06 8.00 12.11
C GLN A 57 12.27 9.36 11.46
N ILE A 58 11.70 9.56 10.28
CA ILE A 58 11.80 10.78 9.48
C ILE A 58 10.42 11.39 9.27
N GLU A 59 10.29 12.69 9.48
CA GLU A 59 9.08 13.41 9.11
C GLU A 59 9.05 13.60 7.60
N LEU A 60 8.00 13.09 6.95
CA LEU A 60 7.80 13.16 5.51
C LEU A 60 6.31 13.03 5.18
N ASP A 61 5.75 14.07 4.57
CA ASP A 61 4.43 14.03 3.95
C ASP A 61 4.59 13.79 2.45
N VAL A 62 4.14 12.65 1.96
CA VAL A 62 4.23 12.28 0.53
C VAL A 62 3.41 13.22 -0.37
N ALA A 63 2.45 13.95 0.20
CA ALA A 63 1.62 14.92 -0.52
C ALA A 63 2.29 16.32 -0.67
N SER A 64 3.50 16.51 -0.16
CA SER A 64 4.25 17.77 -0.24
C SER A 64 5.61 17.56 -0.90
N ASP A 65 5.88 18.28 -1.99
CA ASP A 65 7.17 18.25 -2.69
C ASP A 65 8.32 18.67 -1.75
N GLU A 66 8.12 19.73 -0.96
CA GLU A 66 9.11 20.24 -0.01
C GLU A 66 9.41 19.20 1.08
N SER A 67 8.36 18.63 1.69
CA SER A 67 8.52 17.61 2.73
C SER A 67 9.21 16.35 2.23
N VAL A 68 8.91 15.91 1.00
CA VAL A 68 9.59 14.77 0.38
C VAL A 68 11.06 15.09 0.17
N GLN A 69 11.39 16.25 -0.39
CA GLN A 69 12.78 16.66 -0.61
C GLN A 69 13.56 16.74 0.71
N GLU A 70 13.01 17.39 1.72
CA GLU A 70 13.65 17.51 3.05
C GLU A 70 13.85 16.14 3.72
N GLY A 71 12.82 15.28 3.68
CA GLY A 71 12.89 13.95 4.27
C GLY A 71 13.95 13.07 3.59
N PHE A 72 14.02 13.06 2.26
CA PHE A 72 15.06 12.30 1.56
C PHE A 72 16.47 12.89 1.73
N ASN A 73 16.61 14.22 1.84
CA ASN A 73 17.90 14.83 2.19
C ASN A 73 18.40 14.33 3.54
N GLN A 74 17.55 14.30 4.58
CA GLN A 74 17.91 13.75 5.88
C GLN A 74 18.31 12.26 5.81
N ILE A 75 17.63 11.47 4.98
CA ILE A 75 17.99 10.06 4.78
C ILE A 75 19.37 9.94 4.13
N PHE A 76 19.66 10.73 3.09
CA PHE A 76 20.96 10.72 2.41
C PHE A 76 22.10 11.30 3.25
N GLU A 77 21.85 12.07 4.28
CA GLU A 77 22.88 12.48 5.28
C GLU A 77 23.35 11.28 6.13
N VAL A 78 22.49 10.27 6.33
CA VAL A 78 22.79 9.09 7.14
C VAL A 78 23.23 7.89 6.30
N SER A 79 22.65 7.74 5.11
CA SER A 79 22.94 6.61 4.21
C SER A 79 23.25 7.10 2.80
N GLU A 80 24.41 6.77 2.27
CA GLU A 80 24.79 7.12 0.90
C GLU A 80 23.96 6.40 -0.18
N ARG A 81 23.27 5.32 0.21
CA ARG A 81 22.52 4.48 -0.70
C ARG A 81 21.16 4.09 -0.13
N ILE A 82 20.16 4.08 -1.01
CA ILE A 82 18.83 3.51 -0.72
C ILE A 82 18.64 2.30 -1.65
N ASP A 83 18.55 1.11 -1.06
CA ASP A 83 18.40 -0.15 -1.79
C ASP A 83 16.93 -0.48 -2.07
N VAL A 84 16.04 -0.11 -1.14
CA VAL A 84 14.61 -0.41 -1.21
C VAL A 84 13.78 0.81 -0.85
N LEU A 85 12.77 1.11 -1.67
CA LEU A 85 11.70 2.04 -1.35
C LEU A 85 10.38 1.27 -1.26
N VAL A 86 9.74 1.29 -0.08
CA VAL A 86 8.38 0.77 0.11
C VAL A 86 7.40 1.95 0.13
N ASN A 87 6.72 2.19 -0.98
CA ASN A 87 5.65 3.18 -1.10
C ASN A 87 4.36 2.62 -0.47
N ASN A 88 4.25 2.79 0.84
CA ASN A 88 3.11 2.28 1.62
C ASN A 88 2.14 3.38 2.06
N ALA A 89 2.55 4.63 2.11
CA ALA A 89 1.65 5.72 2.48
C ALA A 89 0.40 5.73 1.60
N GLY A 90 -0.78 5.78 2.22
CA GLY A 90 -2.04 5.77 1.50
C GLY A 90 -3.22 6.11 2.41
N ILE A 91 -4.27 6.62 1.78
CA ILE A 91 -5.56 6.92 2.41
C ILE A 91 -6.68 6.30 1.57
N GLY A 92 -7.80 6.01 2.22
CA GLY A 92 -9.01 5.51 1.57
C GLY A 92 -10.07 6.61 1.42
N SER A 93 -11.03 6.35 0.56
CA SER A 93 -12.27 7.12 0.42
C SER A 93 -13.43 6.15 0.20
N ASN A 94 -14.52 6.37 0.91
CA ASN A 94 -15.74 5.57 0.78
C ASN A 94 -16.90 6.51 0.48
N ALA A 95 -17.40 6.43 -0.74
CA ALA A 95 -18.58 7.15 -1.21
C ALA A 95 -19.16 6.44 -2.44
N SER A 96 -20.45 6.62 -2.74
CA SER A 96 -20.93 6.36 -4.09
C SER A 96 -20.41 7.43 -5.04
N ILE A 97 -20.43 7.20 -6.34
CA ILE A 97 -19.94 8.20 -7.29
C ILE A 97 -20.73 9.53 -7.22
N GLU A 98 -21.99 9.49 -6.83
CA GLU A 98 -22.82 10.66 -6.66
C GLU A 98 -22.47 11.45 -5.39
N ASP A 99 -21.97 10.78 -4.38
CA ASP A 99 -21.62 11.35 -3.07
C ASP A 99 -20.15 11.78 -2.98
N VAL A 100 -19.37 11.57 -4.05
CA VAL A 100 -17.95 11.98 -4.12
C VAL A 100 -17.82 13.48 -3.96
N THR A 101 -16.95 13.89 -3.05
CA THR A 101 -16.57 15.31 -2.88
C THR A 101 -15.23 15.55 -3.55
N ILE A 102 -15.24 16.17 -4.74
CA ILE A 102 -14.06 16.28 -5.61
C ILE A 102 -12.83 16.82 -4.89
N ASP A 103 -12.97 17.84 -4.06
CA ASP A 103 -11.82 18.46 -3.39
C ASP A 103 -11.19 17.56 -2.35
N SER A 104 -11.98 16.87 -1.51
CA SER A 104 -11.44 15.90 -0.56
C SER A 104 -10.92 14.64 -1.25
N ASP A 105 -11.54 14.22 -2.34
CA ASP A 105 -11.15 13.01 -3.07
C ASP A 105 -9.89 13.23 -3.94
N LYS A 106 -9.54 14.47 -4.29
CA LYS A 106 -8.22 14.80 -4.86
C LYS A 106 -7.08 14.44 -3.89
N GLU A 107 -7.28 14.55 -2.57
CA GLU A 107 -6.27 14.16 -1.57
C GLU A 107 -5.93 12.67 -1.65
N VAL A 108 -6.88 11.82 -2.08
CA VAL A 108 -6.64 10.39 -2.29
C VAL A 108 -5.64 10.18 -3.40
N PHE A 109 -5.81 10.86 -4.54
CA PHE A 109 -4.83 10.80 -5.63
C PHE A 109 -3.51 11.47 -5.25
N GLU A 110 -3.57 12.58 -4.51
CA GLU A 110 -2.38 13.30 -4.07
C GLU A 110 -1.47 12.40 -3.21
N THR A 111 -2.08 11.62 -2.31
CA THR A 111 -1.34 10.69 -1.45
C THR A 111 -1.00 9.38 -2.18
N ASN A 112 -2.00 8.72 -2.80
CA ASN A 112 -1.87 7.34 -3.27
C ASN A 112 -1.15 7.23 -4.61
N PHE A 113 -1.09 8.31 -5.40
CA PHE A 113 -0.53 8.33 -6.74
C PHE A 113 0.61 9.35 -6.87
N TRP A 114 0.35 10.65 -6.68
CA TRP A 114 1.37 11.68 -6.82
C TRP A 114 2.46 11.57 -5.76
N GLY A 115 2.08 11.22 -4.53
CA GLY A 115 3.03 10.96 -3.45
C GLY A 115 3.99 9.81 -3.73
N VAL A 116 3.49 8.75 -4.38
CA VAL A 116 4.31 7.64 -4.86
C VAL A 116 5.33 8.10 -5.91
N ILE A 117 4.90 8.93 -6.85
CA ILE A 117 5.78 9.48 -7.90
C ILE A 117 6.89 10.32 -7.26
N ARG A 118 6.55 11.24 -6.33
CA ARG A 118 7.54 12.08 -5.63
C ARG A 118 8.60 11.26 -4.92
N CYS A 119 8.17 10.29 -4.10
CA CYS A 119 9.11 9.43 -3.37
C CYS A 119 9.98 8.59 -4.31
N THR A 120 9.38 8.08 -5.39
CA THR A 120 10.11 7.32 -6.42
C THR A 120 11.15 8.19 -7.13
N GLN A 121 10.78 9.38 -7.55
CA GLN A 121 11.70 10.32 -8.19
C GLN A 121 12.88 10.71 -7.27
N ALA A 122 12.65 10.79 -5.96
CA ALA A 122 13.70 11.13 -5.00
C ALA A 122 14.79 10.04 -4.89
N VAL A 123 14.46 8.75 -5.09
CA VAL A 123 15.42 7.64 -4.95
C VAL A 123 16.00 7.17 -6.29
N LEU A 124 15.29 7.37 -7.41
CA LEU A 124 15.68 6.81 -8.71
C LEU A 124 17.08 7.22 -9.19
N PRO A 125 17.54 8.48 -9.05
CA PRO A 125 18.91 8.83 -9.45
C PRO A 125 19.94 7.97 -8.73
N ASN A 126 19.81 7.80 -7.42
CA ASN A 126 20.71 6.98 -6.60
C ASN A 126 20.66 5.49 -6.99
N MET A 127 19.47 4.91 -7.15
CA MET A 127 19.31 3.52 -7.57
C MET A 127 19.89 3.28 -8.97
N ARG A 128 19.66 4.19 -9.92
CA ARG A 128 20.18 4.11 -11.28
C ARG A 128 21.71 4.19 -11.33
N GLU A 129 22.32 5.10 -10.59
CA GLU A 129 23.79 5.23 -10.49
C GLU A 129 24.41 3.97 -9.91
N ASN A 130 23.75 3.35 -8.93
CA ASN A 130 24.20 2.09 -8.32
C ASN A 130 23.86 0.85 -9.17
N GLN A 131 23.11 0.99 -10.28
CA GLN A 131 22.61 -0.11 -11.11
C GLN A 131 21.89 -1.19 -10.26
N SER A 132 21.21 -0.78 -9.22
CA SER A 132 20.56 -1.67 -8.27
C SER A 132 19.53 -0.90 -7.45
N GLY A 133 18.37 -1.50 -7.24
CA GLY A 133 17.30 -0.97 -6.40
C GLY A 133 16.07 -1.85 -6.46
N HIS A 134 15.16 -1.68 -5.50
CA HIS A 134 13.86 -2.32 -5.51
C HIS A 134 12.78 -1.36 -5.03
N ILE A 135 11.83 -1.05 -5.88
CA ILE A 135 10.65 -0.23 -5.55
C ILE A 135 9.48 -1.16 -5.32
N VAL A 136 8.95 -1.16 -4.10
CA VAL A 136 7.79 -1.95 -3.68
C VAL A 136 6.59 -1.03 -3.52
N GLN A 137 5.57 -1.23 -4.32
CA GLN A 137 4.34 -0.44 -4.32
C GLN A 137 3.26 -1.18 -3.52
N ILE A 138 2.70 -0.53 -2.51
CA ILE A 138 1.55 -1.10 -1.79
C ILE A 138 0.27 -0.66 -2.48
N SER A 139 -0.21 -1.53 -3.36
CA SER A 139 -1.49 -1.38 -4.07
C SER A 139 -2.66 -1.89 -3.20
N SER A 140 -3.58 -2.59 -3.80
CA SER A 140 -4.75 -3.24 -3.17
C SER A 140 -5.42 -4.14 -4.19
N ILE A 141 -6.26 -5.08 -3.76
CA ILE A 141 -7.22 -5.72 -4.66
C ILE A 141 -8.10 -4.69 -5.39
N ALA A 142 -8.35 -3.53 -4.75
CA ALA A 142 -9.06 -2.41 -5.37
C ALA A 142 -8.34 -1.81 -6.58
N GLY A 143 -7.05 -2.09 -6.78
CA GLY A 143 -6.29 -1.75 -7.97
C GLY A 143 -6.45 -2.75 -9.12
N ARG A 144 -7.08 -3.88 -8.86
CA ARG A 144 -7.34 -4.93 -9.86
C ARG A 144 -8.83 -5.07 -10.17
N VAL A 145 -9.67 -4.76 -9.22
CA VAL A 145 -11.13 -4.87 -9.35
C VAL A 145 -11.81 -3.64 -8.74
N GLY A 146 -12.94 -3.23 -9.33
CA GLY A 146 -13.77 -2.17 -8.76
C GLY A 146 -14.57 -2.71 -7.57
N LEU A 147 -14.53 -2.01 -6.45
CA LEU A 147 -15.25 -2.38 -5.23
C LEU A 147 -16.45 -1.45 -4.98
N PRO A 148 -17.57 -1.97 -4.45
CA PRO A 148 -18.71 -1.14 -4.09
C PRO A 148 -18.33 0.01 -3.15
N GLY A 149 -18.84 1.22 -3.40
CA GLY A 149 -18.64 2.37 -2.52
C GLY A 149 -17.21 2.91 -2.44
N GLN A 150 -16.32 2.53 -3.38
CA GLN A 150 -14.92 2.96 -3.38
C GLN A 150 -14.41 3.46 -4.75
N PRO A 151 -15.14 4.29 -5.50
CA PRO A 151 -14.77 4.64 -6.86
C PRO A 151 -13.42 5.35 -6.93
N ILE A 152 -13.16 6.33 -6.07
CA ILE A 152 -11.92 7.13 -6.11
C ILE A 152 -10.73 6.36 -5.55
N TYR A 153 -10.92 5.61 -4.46
CA TYR A 153 -9.87 4.74 -3.95
C TYR A 153 -9.44 3.70 -4.97
N SER A 154 -10.41 2.97 -5.56
CA SER A 154 -10.13 2.00 -6.61
C SER A 154 -9.42 2.64 -7.79
N ALA A 155 -9.92 3.78 -8.30
CA ALA A 155 -9.28 4.49 -9.41
C ALA A 155 -7.83 4.88 -9.09
N SER A 156 -7.52 5.35 -7.87
CA SER A 156 -6.16 5.68 -7.45
C SER A 156 -5.23 4.46 -7.43
N LYS A 157 -5.76 3.30 -7.01
CA LYS A 157 -4.98 2.05 -6.98
C LYS A 157 -4.82 1.45 -8.38
N TRP A 158 -5.81 1.56 -9.27
CA TRP A 158 -5.67 1.21 -10.69
C TRP A 158 -4.62 2.08 -11.39
N ALA A 159 -4.60 3.38 -11.10
CA ALA A 159 -3.58 4.27 -11.61
C ALA A 159 -2.17 3.86 -11.13
N LEU A 160 -2.04 3.45 -9.86
CA LEU A 160 -0.79 2.95 -9.29
C LEU A 160 -0.34 1.63 -9.96
N GLU A 161 -1.27 0.71 -10.25
CA GLU A 161 -0.97 -0.54 -10.98
C GLU A 161 -0.38 -0.25 -12.37
N GLY A 162 -1.06 0.59 -13.17
CA GLY A 162 -0.59 0.96 -14.50
C GLY A 162 0.74 1.70 -14.49
N LEU A 163 0.94 2.63 -13.53
CA LEU A 163 2.22 3.30 -13.31
C LEU A 163 3.33 2.31 -13.00
N SER A 164 3.07 1.37 -12.08
CA SER A 164 4.07 0.42 -11.62
C SER A 164 4.49 -0.56 -12.71
N GLU A 165 3.54 -1.02 -13.51
CA GLU A 165 3.82 -1.88 -14.66
C GLU A 165 4.68 -1.17 -15.72
N ASN A 166 4.39 0.09 -16.02
CA ASN A 166 5.20 0.91 -16.91
C ASN A 166 6.61 1.13 -16.35
N MET A 167 6.71 1.50 -15.06
CA MET A 167 8.00 1.67 -14.38
C MET A 167 8.86 0.40 -14.41
N ALA A 168 8.26 -0.79 -14.28
CA ALA A 168 8.98 -2.05 -14.33
C ALA A 168 9.71 -2.24 -15.69
N HIS A 169 9.06 -1.82 -16.80
CA HIS A 169 9.71 -1.82 -18.11
C HIS A 169 10.86 -0.80 -18.20
N ASP A 170 10.60 0.44 -17.78
CA ASP A 170 11.57 1.52 -17.92
C ASP A 170 12.81 1.31 -17.06
N LEU A 171 12.66 0.72 -15.88
CA LEU A 171 13.73 0.61 -14.89
C LEU A 171 14.54 -0.70 -14.98
N ALA A 172 14.05 -1.70 -15.70
CA ALA A 172 14.73 -2.99 -15.86
C ALA A 172 16.15 -2.84 -16.42
N ALA A 173 16.36 -1.94 -17.39
CA ALA A 173 17.67 -1.67 -17.98
C ALA A 173 18.67 -1.02 -17.00
N HIS A 174 18.19 -0.51 -15.88
CA HIS A 174 18.99 0.15 -14.83
C HIS A 174 19.21 -0.74 -13.59
N GLY A 175 18.84 -2.02 -13.67
CA GLY A 175 18.99 -2.94 -12.55
C GLY A 175 18.02 -2.65 -11.37
N VAL A 176 16.98 -1.83 -11.60
CA VAL A 176 15.98 -1.49 -10.58
C VAL A 176 14.73 -2.33 -10.80
N ARG A 177 14.35 -3.09 -9.78
CA ARG A 177 13.14 -3.91 -9.80
C ARG A 177 11.93 -3.09 -9.32
N VAL A 178 10.75 -3.42 -9.82
CA VAL A 178 9.47 -2.91 -9.33
C VAL A 178 8.59 -4.10 -8.96
N SER A 179 8.00 -4.07 -7.79
CA SER A 179 7.01 -5.07 -7.37
C SER A 179 5.78 -4.40 -6.76
N ILE A 180 4.63 -5.03 -6.93
CA ILE A 180 3.34 -4.53 -6.49
C ILE A 180 2.78 -5.54 -5.50
N ILE A 181 2.59 -5.12 -4.26
CA ILE A 181 1.89 -5.91 -3.26
C ILE A 181 0.41 -5.54 -3.36
N GLU A 182 -0.45 -6.52 -3.49
CA GLU A 182 -1.90 -6.36 -3.69
C GLU A 182 -2.67 -6.89 -2.48
N PRO A 183 -2.74 -6.13 -1.35
CA PRO A 183 -3.46 -6.61 -0.18
C PRO A 183 -4.96 -6.64 -0.42
N GLY A 184 -5.59 -7.73 0.02
CA GLY A 184 -7.01 -7.77 0.30
C GLY A 184 -7.35 -7.14 1.65
N VAL A 185 -8.50 -7.50 2.24
CA VAL A 185 -8.90 -6.93 3.53
C VAL A 185 -7.93 -7.36 4.63
N THR A 186 -7.24 -6.37 5.18
CA THR A 186 -6.23 -6.53 6.24
C THR A 186 -6.61 -5.65 7.43
N ARG A 187 -6.50 -6.18 8.66
CA ARG A 187 -6.82 -5.43 9.89
C ARG A 187 -5.87 -4.28 10.15
N THR A 188 -6.11 -3.15 9.51
CA THR A 188 -5.31 -1.92 9.63
C THR A 188 -6.15 -0.75 10.10
N ALA A 189 -5.49 0.33 10.54
CA ALA A 189 -6.17 1.55 10.96
C ALA A 189 -6.94 2.25 9.81
N ILE A 190 -6.69 1.91 8.56
CA ILE A 190 -7.40 2.47 7.41
C ILE A 190 -8.89 2.09 7.43
N LEU A 191 -9.21 0.87 7.88
CA LEU A 191 -10.60 0.40 7.98
C LEU A 191 -11.41 1.20 9.00
N GLY A 192 -10.81 1.59 10.12
CA GLY A 192 -11.48 2.38 11.15
C GLY A 192 -11.58 3.89 10.83
N LYS A 193 -10.74 4.40 9.93
CA LYS A 193 -10.77 5.81 9.53
C LYS A 193 -11.81 6.10 8.45
N ASN A 194 -12.25 5.08 7.76
CA ASN A 194 -13.22 5.15 6.66
C ASN A 194 -14.60 4.66 7.09
N SER A 195 -14.98 4.87 8.36
CA SER A 195 -16.28 4.45 8.90
C SER A 195 -17.40 5.42 8.59
N ASP A 196 -17.08 6.64 8.16
CA ASP A 196 -18.09 7.65 7.85
C ASP A 196 -18.55 7.50 6.40
N PHE A 197 -19.85 7.36 6.21
CA PHE A 197 -20.51 7.22 4.92
C PHE A 197 -21.51 8.33 4.72
N PRO A 198 -21.68 8.81 3.49
CA PRO A 198 -22.79 9.71 3.18
C PRO A 198 -24.13 9.06 3.52
N ASP A 199 -25.02 9.81 4.17
CA ASP A 199 -26.39 9.35 4.42
C ASP A 199 -27.26 9.56 3.17
N ASN A 200 -26.97 8.75 2.13
CA ASN A 200 -27.73 8.77 0.89
C ASN A 200 -28.58 7.50 0.78
N PRO A 201 -29.92 7.61 0.96
CA PRO A 201 -30.81 6.44 0.92
C PRO A 201 -30.75 5.66 -0.41
N ALA A 202 -30.41 6.32 -1.53
CA ALA A 202 -30.34 5.69 -2.84
C ALA A 202 -29.18 4.66 -2.93
N TYR A 203 -28.13 4.83 -2.11
CA TYR A 203 -26.94 3.97 -2.12
C TYR A 203 -26.79 3.12 -0.86
N ARG A 204 -27.83 3.03 -0.02
CA ARG A 204 -27.80 2.24 1.23
C ARG A 204 -27.39 0.79 0.98
N ASP A 205 -27.93 0.15 -0.06
CA ASP A 205 -27.59 -1.24 -0.41
C ASP A 205 -26.12 -1.37 -0.86
N THR A 206 -25.58 -0.36 -1.53
CA THR A 206 -24.16 -0.33 -1.94
C THR A 206 -23.24 -0.24 -0.74
N TYR A 207 -23.57 0.63 0.21
CA TYR A 207 -22.81 0.76 1.46
C TYR A 207 -22.93 -0.50 2.32
N GLN A 208 -24.12 -1.11 2.39
CA GLN A 208 -24.29 -2.38 3.11
C GLN A 208 -23.41 -3.49 2.52
N ARG A 209 -23.36 -3.64 1.19
CA ARG A 209 -22.49 -4.61 0.53
C ARG A 209 -21.02 -4.40 0.84
N MET A 210 -20.56 -3.15 0.84
CA MET A 210 -19.20 -2.83 1.22
C MET A 210 -18.91 -3.19 2.68
N PHE A 211 -19.85 -2.91 3.60
CA PHE A 211 -19.74 -3.32 5.00
C PHE A 211 -19.66 -4.84 5.15
N ASP A 212 -20.50 -5.58 4.44
CA ASP A 212 -20.53 -7.04 4.50
C ASP A 212 -19.20 -7.63 4.01
N MET A 213 -18.64 -7.09 2.93
CA MET A 213 -17.31 -7.45 2.43
C MET A 213 -16.21 -7.15 3.47
N TYR A 214 -16.23 -5.98 4.09
CA TYR A 214 -15.28 -5.65 5.15
C TYR A 214 -15.46 -6.53 6.39
N ALA A 215 -16.71 -6.82 6.79
CA ALA A 215 -17.00 -7.69 7.92
C ALA A 215 -16.45 -9.10 7.69
N ALA A 216 -16.62 -9.66 6.48
CA ALA A 216 -16.07 -10.96 6.09
C ALA A 216 -14.53 -10.95 6.13
N GLY A 217 -13.90 -9.94 5.56
CA GLY A 217 -12.45 -9.81 5.58
C GLY A 217 -11.89 -9.57 7.00
N ILE A 218 -12.60 -8.82 7.84
CA ILE A 218 -12.22 -8.63 9.26
C ILE A 218 -12.34 -9.95 10.03
N ALA A 219 -13.39 -10.74 9.74
CA ALA A 219 -13.59 -12.06 10.35
C ALA A 219 -12.46 -13.05 10.00
N ALA A 220 -11.88 -12.95 8.80
CA ALA A 220 -10.70 -13.71 8.39
C ALA A 220 -9.45 -13.35 9.21
N ASN A 221 -9.48 -12.24 9.94
CA ASN A 221 -8.48 -11.80 10.92
C ASN A 221 -7.04 -11.73 10.38
N ILE A 222 -6.88 -11.37 9.10
CA ILE A 222 -5.55 -11.19 8.52
C ILE A 222 -4.89 -9.93 9.11
N ARG A 223 -3.72 -10.12 9.70
CA ARG A 223 -2.96 -9.06 10.37
C ARG A 223 -1.97 -8.39 9.40
N PRO A 224 -1.57 -7.13 9.66
CA PRO A 224 -0.59 -6.40 8.83
C PRO A 224 0.76 -7.12 8.69
N GLU A 225 1.10 -7.97 9.67
CA GLU A 225 2.32 -8.77 9.67
C GLU A 225 2.37 -9.73 8.47
N ALA A 226 1.24 -10.31 8.05
CA ALA A 226 1.19 -11.18 6.86
C ALA A 226 1.60 -10.43 5.59
N VAL A 227 1.19 -9.16 5.45
CA VAL A 227 1.62 -8.34 4.32
C VAL A 227 3.10 -7.99 4.42
N ALA A 228 3.60 -7.71 5.64
CA ALA A 228 5.03 -7.46 5.85
C ALA A 228 5.90 -8.69 5.52
N GLU A 229 5.42 -9.90 5.83
CA GLU A 229 6.07 -11.16 5.46
C GLU A 229 6.13 -11.35 3.94
N THR A 230 5.05 -11.04 3.21
CA THR A 230 5.04 -11.04 1.74
C THR A 230 6.01 -10.01 1.16
N ILE A 231 6.12 -8.82 1.76
CA ILE A 231 7.13 -7.84 1.35
C ILE A 231 8.54 -8.40 1.55
N LEU A 232 8.84 -9.01 2.69
CA LEU A 232 10.14 -9.63 2.96
C LEU A 232 10.44 -10.76 1.96
N GLU A 233 9.45 -11.61 1.65
CA GLU A 233 9.58 -12.65 0.63
C GLU A 233 9.89 -12.04 -0.75
N CYS A 234 9.15 -11.01 -1.14
CA CYS A 234 9.36 -10.26 -2.38
C CYS A 234 10.79 -9.71 -2.48
N LEU A 235 11.34 -9.16 -1.39
CA LEU A 235 12.71 -8.65 -1.35
C LEU A 235 13.74 -9.77 -1.45
N SER A 236 13.44 -10.93 -0.90
CA SER A 236 14.38 -12.07 -0.77
C SER A 236 14.41 -12.95 -2.02
N THR A 237 13.42 -12.86 -2.92
CA THR A 237 13.37 -13.72 -4.11
C THR A 237 14.37 -13.29 -5.18
N SER A 238 15.03 -14.26 -5.78
CA SER A 238 15.93 -14.04 -6.92
C SER A 238 15.18 -13.89 -8.26
N THR A 239 13.99 -14.47 -8.35
CA THR A 239 13.14 -14.37 -9.55
C THR A 239 12.25 -13.16 -9.45
N HIS A 240 12.31 -12.26 -10.44
CA HIS A 240 11.45 -11.08 -10.45
C HIS A 240 9.99 -11.51 -10.67
N GLN A 241 9.16 -11.20 -9.69
CA GLN A 241 7.70 -11.30 -9.76
C GLN A 241 7.12 -9.90 -9.60
N LEU A 242 6.28 -9.49 -10.54
CA LEU A 242 5.73 -8.12 -10.53
C LEU A 242 4.63 -7.98 -9.47
N ARG A 243 3.67 -8.93 -9.40
CA ARG A 243 2.48 -8.84 -8.53
C ARG A 243 2.49 -9.89 -7.43
N TRP A 244 2.12 -9.45 -6.23
CA TRP A 244 2.12 -10.24 -5.00
C TRP A 244 0.77 -10.07 -4.30
N PRO A 245 -0.26 -10.82 -4.71
CA PRO A 245 -1.54 -10.81 -4.00
C PRO A 245 -1.36 -11.40 -2.61
N VAL A 246 -2.01 -10.80 -1.60
CA VAL A 246 -1.91 -11.22 -0.21
C VAL A 246 -3.15 -10.85 0.58
N ALA A 247 -3.49 -11.63 1.58
CA ALA A 247 -4.61 -11.45 2.48
C ALA A 247 -5.97 -11.82 1.85
N TRP A 248 -7.04 -11.67 2.65
CA TRP A 248 -8.37 -12.13 2.31
C TRP A 248 -8.91 -11.48 1.04
N GLY A 249 -9.38 -12.28 0.13
CA GLY A 249 -10.02 -11.86 -1.11
C GLY A 249 -9.05 -11.51 -2.25
N ALA A 250 -7.73 -11.43 -2.01
CA ALA A 250 -6.77 -10.96 -3.01
C ALA A 250 -6.75 -11.82 -4.27
N ASP A 251 -6.48 -13.12 -4.14
CA ASP A 251 -6.46 -14.04 -5.28
C ASP A 251 -7.87 -14.33 -5.80
N GLN A 252 -8.80 -14.61 -4.89
CA GLN A 252 -10.14 -15.07 -5.24
C GLN A 252 -10.88 -14.01 -6.08
N MET A 253 -10.91 -12.75 -5.64
CA MET A 253 -11.64 -11.69 -6.33
C MET A 253 -10.97 -11.31 -7.65
N THR A 254 -9.63 -11.28 -7.68
CA THR A 254 -8.88 -10.97 -8.90
C THR A 254 -9.07 -12.07 -9.94
N ASN A 255 -8.92 -13.34 -9.56
CA ASN A 255 -9.10 -14.47 -10.47
C ASN A 255 -10.53 -14.55 -10.97
N ALA A 256 -11.53 -14.49 -10.09
CA ALA A 256 -12.95 -14.52 -10.46
C ALA A 256 -13.31 -13.47 -11.53
N ARG A 257 -12.69 -12.27 -11.45
CA ARG A 257 -12.93 -11.19 -12.43
C ARG A 257 -12.25 -11.40 -13.77
N PHE A 258 -11.06 -12.02 -13.79
CA PHE A 258 -10.21 -12.08 -14.98
C PHE A 258 -10.15 -13.45 -15.67
N ASP A 259 -10.51 -14.54 -15.00
CA ASP A 259 -10.53 -15.88 -15.59
C ASP A 259 -11.85 -16.24 -16.27
N GLY A 260 -12.85 -15.35 -16.19
CA GLY A 260 -14.17 -15.53 -16.82
C GLY A 260 -15.11 -16.46 -16.05
N THR A 261 -14.80 -16.80 -14.79
CA THR A 261 -15.69 -17.61 -13.94
C THR A 261 -16.91 -16.83 -13.48
N VAL A 262 -16.83 -15.50 -13.45
CA VAL A 262 -17.92 -14.58 -13.09
C VAL A 262 -18.24 -13.69 -14.28
N SER A 263 -19.49 -13.66 -14.73
CA SER A 263 -19.95 -12.77 -15.78
C SER A 263 -19.96 -11.30 -15.34
N ASP A 264 -19.99 -10.36 -16.28
CA ASP A 264 -20.10 -8.93 -15.96
C ASP A 264 -21.37 -8.59 -15.18
N GLU A 265 -22.50 -9.28 -15.48
CA GLU A 265 -23.74 -9.11 -14.76
C GLU A 265 -23.62 -9.58 -13.31
N GLU A 266 -23.08 -10.76 -13.09
CA GLU A 266 -22.80 -11.28 -11.74
C GLU A 266 -21.83 -10.37 -11.00
N TRP A 267 -20.78 -9.88 -11.68
CA TRP A 267 -19.81 -8.99 -11.07
C TRP A 267 -20.43 -7.69 -10.56
N VAL A 268 -21.25 -7.00 -11.36
CA VAL A 268 -21.89 -5.75 -10.90
C VAL A 268 -22.96 -5.97 -9.83
N MET A 269 -23.46 -7.20 -9.70
CA MET A 269 -24.40 -7.62 -8.69
C MET A 269 -23.71 -8.28 -7.47
N LEU A 270 -22.38 -8.46 -7.52
CA LEU A 270 -21.60 -8.97 -6.41
C LEU A 270 -21.94 -8.24 -5.12
N GLY A 271 -22.34 -8.96 -4.10
CA GLY A 271 -22.86 -8.41 -2.86
C GLY A 271 -24.35 -8.64 -2.67
N LYS A 272 -25.12 -8.97 -3.72
CA LYS A 272 -26.42 -9.64 -3.55
C LYS A 272 -26.28 -11.16 -3.44
N VAL A 273 -25.15 -11.70 -3.97
CA VAL A 273 -24.86 -13.14 -3.99
C VAL A 273 -24.02 -13.57 -2.76
N VAL A 274 -23.31 -12.67 -2.12
CA VAL A 274 -22.49 -12.96 -0.91
C VAL A 274 -23.38 -13.22 0.36
N GLY A 275 -24.69 -13.12 0.24
CA GLY A 275 -25.65 -13.52 1.29
C GLY A 275 -25.84 -15.04 1.44
N ASP A 276 -25.40 -15.84 0.48
CA ASP A 276 -25.37 -17.30 0.58
C ASP A 276 -23.93 -17.77 0.86
N SER A 277 -23.78 -18.34 2.03
CA SER A 277 -22.58 -18.59 2.81
C SER A 277 -21.46 -19.45 2.21
N ASP A 278 -21.45 -19.78 0.93
CA ASP A 278 -20.50 -20.75 0.36
C ASP A 278 -19.74 -20.32 -0.90
N SER A 279 -19.79 -19.05 -1.29
CA SER A 279 -19.01 -18.57 -2.45
C SER A 279 -18.24 -17.29 -2.12
N TRP A 280 -17.05 -17.43 -1.60
CA TRP A 280 -15.85 -16.59 -1.59
C TRP A 280 -14.92 -17.01 -0.46
#